data_0239cd69f65c26313db4e4f7724811f6
#
_entry.id   0239cd69f65c26313db4e4f7724811f6
#
_cell.length_a   1.000
_cell.length_b   1.000
_cell.length_c   1.000
_cell.angle_alpha   90.00
_cell.angle_beta   90.00
_cell.angle_gamma   90.00
#
_symmetry.space_group_name_H-M   'P 1'
#
loop_
_entity.id
_entity.type
_entity.pdbx_description
1 polymer ?
#
loop_
_entity_poly.entity_id
_entity_poly.type
_entity_poly.pdbx_seq_one_letter_code
_entity_poly.pdbx_strand_id
1 'polypeptide(L)'
;MKTEDIKKLNSGAVSFRKKDFEAHKSLFGDLSKTQKPHTVFIGCSDSRLVPSLITSTNPGELFIIRSVANIIPPYKKGVNYPAISSAIEYAVLSLGIKNIIVCGHSNCGGCGALYKTEEEMKDLPHTNLWLELSRPVKNRVMQMLPNATDAEREWMTEQINVVQQINHLLTYPYVLERYNNDELNIIGWYYVIESGEIYNYDVDKGYFELIEETQ
;
A
#
# COMPACT_ATOMS: atom_id res chain seq x y z
N MET A 1 30.49 -15.83 9.17
CA MET A 1 29.76 -15.82 10.47
C MET A 1 28.35 -15.31 10.21
N LYS A 2 27.30 -16.04 10.61
CA LYS A 2 25.92 -15.53 10.48
C LYS A 2 25.71 -14.42 11.50
N THR A 3 25.14 -13.28 11.06
CA THR A 3 24.81 -12.16 11.95
C THR A 3 23.78 -12.59 12.99
N GLU A 4 23.66 -11.87 14.09
CA GLU A 4 22.65 -12.11 15.15
C GLU A 4 21.22 -12.06 14.58
N ASP A 5 20.97 -11.15 13.64
CA ASP A 5 19.68 -11.03 12.96
C ASP A 5 19.32 -12.30 12.17
N ILE A 6 20.27 -12.90 11.46
CA ILE A 6 20.03 -14.17 10.74
C ILE A 6 19.67 -15.31 11.70
N LYS A 7 20.33 -15.37 12.85
CA LYS A 7 20.01 -16.37 13.87
C LYS A 7 18.60 -16.15 14.42
N LYS A 8 18.22 -14.90 14.69
CA LYS A 8 16.86 -14.54 15.13
C LYS A 8 15.81 -14.95 14.11
N LEU A 9 16.02 -14.64 12.82
CA LEU A 9 15.13 -15.04 11.74
C LEU A 9 14.96 -16.56 11.63
N ASN A 10 16.08 -17.31 11.73
CA ASN A 10 16.03 -18.78 11.71
C ASN A 10 15.25 -19.34 12.93
N SER A 11 15.45 -18.77 14.11
CA SER A 11 14.70 -19.14 15.32
C SER A 11 13.21 -18.83 15.17
N GLY A 12 12.88 -17.67 14.56
CA GLY A 12 11.51 -17.29 14.21
C GLY A 12 10.83 -18.32 13.29
N ALA A 13 11.52 -18.75 12.23
CA ALA A 13 10.99 -19.77 11.31
C ALA A 13 10.75 -21.12 12.00
N VAL A 14 11.62 -21.51 12.92
CA VAL A 14 11.42 -22.72 13.74
C VAL A 14 10.22 -22.57 14.69
N SER A 15 10.10 -21.39 15.33
CA SER A 15 8.96 -21.08 16.20
C SER A 15 7.64 -21.11 15.45
N PHE A 16 7.58 -20.45 14.29
CA PHE A 16 6.41 -20.46 13.41
C PHE A 16 5.96 -21.91 13.12
N ARG A 17 6.88 -22.77 12.65
CA ARG A 17 6.54 -24.17 12.33
C ARG A 17 6.00 -24.93 13.53
N LYS A 18 6.54 -24.70 14.74
CA LYS A 18 6.18 -25.47 15.94
C LYS A 18 4.94 -24.94 16.67
N LYS A 19 4.59 -23.67 16.49
CA LYS A 19 3.51 -23.01 17.22
C LYS A 19 2.42 -22.50 16.28
N ASP A 20 2.71 -21.48 15.49
CA ASP A 20 1.70 -20.76 14.71
C ASP A 20 1.13 -21.64 13.59
N PHE A 21 1.99 -22.41 12.89
CA PHE A 21 1.55 -23.36 11.87
C PHE A 21 0.68 -24.48 12.48
N GLU A 22 1.07 -25.07 13.60
CA GLU A 22 0.30 -26.12 14.25
C GLU A 22 -1.05 -25.58 14.77
N ALA A 23 -1.08 -24.35 15.30
CA ALA A 23 -2.32 -23.70 15.73
C ALA A 23 -3.29 -23.44 14.56
N HIS A 24 -2.77 -23.21 13.34
CA HIS A 24 -3.55 -22.92 12.14
C HIS A 24 -3.49 -24.05 11.10
N LYS A 25 -3.17 -25.27 11.51
CA LYS A 25 -2.90 -26.40 10.60
C LYS A 25 -4.03 -26.70 9.62
N SER A 26 -5.28 -26.64 10.07
CA SER A 26 -6.46 -26.81 9.21
C SER A 26 -6.52 -25.72 8.12
N LEU A 27 -6.35 -24.46 8.51
CA LEU A 27 -6.33 -23.33 7.58
C LEU A 27 -5.25 -23.51 6.51
N PHE A 28 -4.01 -23.80 6.91
CA PHE A 28 -2.92 -24.02 5.96
C PHE A 28 -3.13 -25.26 5.07
N GLY A 29 -3.81 -26.29 5.60
CA GLY A 29 -4.23 -27.45 4.82
C GLY A 29 -5.16 -27.08 3.67
N ASP A 30 -6.11 -26.18 3.89
CA ASP A 30 -7.02 -25.68 2.86
C ASP A 30 -6.31 -24.72 1.90
N LEU A 31 -5.51 -23.81 2.43
CA LEU A 31 -4.73 -22.83 1.63
C LEU A 31 -3.67 -23.48 0.75
N SER A 32 -3.20 -24.70 1.08
CA SER A 32 -2.22 -25.41 0.25
C SER A 32 -2.74 -25.78 -1.13
N LYS A 33 -4.04 -25.81 -1.35
CA LYS A 33 -4.71 -26.21 -2.59
C LYS A 33 -5.10 -25.02 -3.46
N THR A 34 -5.45 -23.89 -2.84
CA THR A 34 -5.96 -22.70 -3.54
C THR A 34 -5.83 -21.47 -2.66
N GLN A 35 -5.81 -20.27 -3.29
CA GLN A 35 -5.96 -19.01 -2.60
C GLN A 35 -7.23 -18.30 -3.08
N LYS A 36 -7.93 -17.66 -2.16
CA LYS A 36 -9.13 -16.86 -2.46
C LYS A 36 -9.14 -15.58 -1.60
N PRO A 37 -8.17 -14.69 -1.78
CA PRO A 37 -8.16 -13.45 -1.03
C PRO A 37 -9.40 -12.63 -1.40
N HIS A 38 -10.01 -11.98 -0.41
CA HIS A 38 -11.16 -11.12 -0.66
C HIS A 38 -10.75 -9.67 -0.98
N THR A 39 -9.50 -9.29 -0.65
CA THR A 39 -9.02 -7.91 -0.75
C THR A 39 -7.58 -7.87 -1.23
N VAL A 40 -7.28 -6.96 -2.15
CA VAL A 40 -5.91 -6.50 -2.41
C VAL A 40 -5.58 -5.39 -1.43
N PHE A 41 -4.45 -5.51 -0.76
CA PHE A 41 -3.90 -4.44 0.06
C PHE A 41 -2.64 -3.89 -0.61
N ILE A 42 -2.68 -2.63 -1.05
CA ILE A 42 -1.54 -1.93 -1.66
C ILE A 42 -1.00 -0.93 -0.65
N GLY A 43 0.19 -1.17 -0.14
CA GLY A 43 0.79 -0.35 0.90
C GLY A 43 2.26 -0.01 0.65
N CYS A 44 2.80 0.87 1.51
CA CYS A 44 4.21 1.18 1.48
C CYS A 44 5.08 -0.03 1.85
N SER A 45 6.30 -0.10 1.29
CA SER A 45 7.33 -1.08 1.70
C SER A 45 7.89 -0.82 3.10
N ASP A 46 7.48 0.24 3.77
CA ASP A 46 7.90 0.60 5.13
C ASP A 46 7.66 -0.54 6.13
N SER A 47 8.69 -0.90 6.89
CA SER A 47 8.66 -2.03 7.80
C SER A 47 7.64 -1.89 8.95
N ARG A 48 7.20 -0.67 9.25
CA ARG A 48 6.23 -0.36 10.31
C ARG A 48 4.78 -0.61 9.87
N LEU A 49 4.52 -0.67 8.56
CA LEU A 49 3.21 -1.01 8.01
C LEU A 49 3.13 -2.53 7.80
N VAL A 50 2.35 -3.22 8.60
CA VAL A 50 2.12 -4.68 8.50
C VAL A 50 0.64 -4.92 8.19
N PRO A 51 0.25 -5.14 6.93
CA PRO A 51 -1.15 -5.21 6.52
C PRO A 51 -2.01 -6.17 7.34
N SER A 52 -1.57 -7.39 7.52
CA SER A 52 -2.33 -8.41 8.27
C SER A 52 -2.50 -8.06 9.75
N LEU A 53 -1.52 -7.31 10.34
CA LEU A 53 -1.61 -6.87 11.72
C LEU A 53 -2.68 -5.78 11.89
N ILE A 54 -2.64 -4.74 11.04
CA ILE A 54 -3.55 -3.59 11.17
C ILE A 54 -4.99 -3.91 10.74
N THR A 55 -5.20 -5.02 10.02
CA THR A 55 -6.53 -5.49 9.60
C THR A 55 -7.02 -6.71 10.36
N SER A 56 -6.21 -7.24 11.29
CA SER A 56 -6.50 -8.49 12.02
C SER A 56 -6.88 -9.66 11.11
N THR A 57 -6.26 -9.73 9.91
CA THR A 57 -6.55 -10.77 8.91
C THR A 57 -5.65 -11.98 9.04
N ASN A 58 -6.22 -13.14 8.71
CA ASN A 58 -5.50 -14.41 8.65
C ASN A 58 -4.73 -14.59 7.33
N PRO A 59 -3.77 -15.55 7.29
CA PRO A 59 -3.15 -15.94 6.02
C PRO A 59 -4.19 -16.34 4.98
N GLY A 60 -4.02 -15.86 3.75
CA GLY A 60 -4.91 -16.15 2.61
C GLY A 60 -6.04 -15.13 2.38
N GLU A 61 -6.32 -14.24 3.34
CA GLU A 61 -7.41 -13.26 3.24
C GLU A 61 -7.02 -12.02 2.41
N LEU A 62 -5.74 -11.62 2.48
CA LEU A 62 -5.21 -10.49 1.71
C LEU A 62 -4.27 -10.93 0.60
N PHE A 63 -4.39 -10.30 -0.56
CA PHE A 63 -3.35 -10.27 -1.59
C PHE A 63 -2.56 -8.98 -1.44
N ILE A 64 -1.31 -9.06 -1.00
CA ILE A 64 -0.52 -7.90 -0.57
C ILE A 64 0.44 -7.47 -1.67
N ILE A 65 0.35 -6.19 -2.07
CA ILE A 65 1.28 -5.52 -2.98
C ILE A 65 1.98 -4.41 -2.18
N ARG A 66 3.31 -4.34 -2.27
CA ARG A 66 4.10 -3.32 -1.56
C ARG A 66 5.06 -2.61 -2.50
N SER A 67 5.09 -1.29 -2.39
CA SER A 67 5.99 -0.43 -3.15
C SER A 67 6.48 0.74 -2.29
N VAL A 68 7.57 1.40 -2.68
CA VAL A 68 8.00 2.64 -2.00
C VAL A 68 6.90 3.68 -2.14
N ALA A 69 6.52 4.31 -1.02
CA ALA A 69 5.44 5.30 -0.92
C ALA A 69 4.07 4.79 -1.45
N ASN A 70 3.76 3.49 -1.35
CA ASN A 70 2.53 2.88 -1.87
C ASN A 70 2.17 3.29 -3.32
N ILE A 71 3.16 3.69 -4.12
CA ILE A 71 2.96 4.18 -5.48
C ILE A 71 2.49 3.05 -6.39
N ILE A 72 1.49 3.37 -7.20
CA ILE A 72 0.91 2.56 -8.26
C ILE A 72 1.23 3.26 -9.57
N PRO A 73 1.92 2.64 -10.54
CA PRO A 73 2.13 3.26 -11.83
C PRO A 73 0.79 3.36 -12.57
N PRO A 74 0.51 4.46 -13.29
CA PRO A 74 -0.67 4.53 -14.14
C PRO A 74 -0.57 3.48 -15.27
N TYR A 75 -1.71 2.96 -15.71
CA TYR A 75 -1.76 1.97 -16.79
C TYR A 75 -1.17 2.54 -18.08
N LYS A 76 -0.23 1.81 -18.65
CA LYS A 76 0.27 2.05 -20.01
C LYS A 76 0.32 0.72 -20.74
N LYS A 77 -0.22 0.69 -21.96
CA LYS A 77 -0.10 -0.49 -22.81
C LYS A 77 1.37 -0.66 -23.20
N GLY A 78 2.02 -1.71 -22.67
CA GLY A 78 3.45 -1.97 -22.84
C GLY A 78 4.19 -2.19 -21.51
N VAL A 79 5.48 -2.45 -21.57
CA VAL A 79 6.27 -2.99 -20.43
C VAL A 79 6.84 -1.87 -19.55
N ASN A 80 6.00 -1.05 -18.95
CA ASN A 80 6.44 -0.14 -17.89
C ASN A 80 5.95 -0.67 -16.53
N TYR A 81 6.89 -0.84 -15.58
CA TYR A 81 6.60 -1.27 -14.19
C TYR A 81 5.84 -2.61 -14.07
N PRO A 82 6.30 -3.68 -14.74
CA PRO A 82 5.53 -4.92 -14.86
C PRO A 82 5.23 -5.58 -13.50
N ALA A 83 6.08 -5.41 -12.50
CA ALA A 83 5.91 -6.06 -11.19
C ALA A 83 4.62 -5.63 -10.48
N ILE A 84 4.31 -4.34 -10.42
CA ILE A 84 3.09 -3.83 -9.77
C ILE A 84 1.88 -4.06 -10.67
N SER A 85 2.01 -3.74 -11.97
CA SER A 85 0.91 -3.88 -12.93
C SER A 85 0.45 -5.32 -13.07
N SER A 86 1.37 -6.30 -13.13
CA SER A 86 1.02 -7.72 -13.21
C SER A 86 0.35 -8.24 -11.93
N ALA A 87 0.76 -7.75 -10.76
CA ALA A 87 0.13 -8.12 -9.50
C ALA A 87 -1.32 -7.61 -9.44
N ILE A 88 -1.59 -6.37 -9.87
CA ILE A 88 -2.94 -5.81 -9.96
C ILE A 88 -3.79 -6.61 -10.97
N GLU A 89 -3.24 -6.84 -12.16
CA GLU A 89 -3.92 -7.61 -13.21
C GLU A 89 -4.30 -9.01 -12.73
N TYR A 90 -3.34 -9.72 -12.15
CA TYR A 90 -3.57 -11.08 -11.64
C TYR A 90 -4.65 -11.09 -10.55
N ALA A 91 -4.60 -10.16 -9.61
CA ALA A 91 -5.56 -10.07 -8.52
C ALA A 91 -6.98 -9.78 -9.04
N VAL A 92 -7.12 -8.82 -9.96
CA VAL A 92 -8.43 -8.39 -10.48
C VAL A 92 -9.02 -9.39 -11.47
N LEU A 93 -8.22 -9.85 -12.43
CA LEU A 93 -8.71 -10.71 -13.54
C LEU A 93 -8.68 -12.19 -13.22
N SER A 94 -7.65 -12.67 -12.50
CA SER A 94 -7.45 -14.09 -12.24
C SER A 94 -8.05 -14.53 -10.91
N LEU A 95 -7.85 -13.77 -9.83
CA LEU A 95 -8.40 -14.08 -8.52
C LEU A 95 -9.81 -13.52 -8.29
N GLY A 96 -10.24 -12.57 -9.11
CA GLY A 96 -11.60 -12.02 -9.05
C GLY A 96 -11.90 -11.28 -7.74
N ILE A 97 -10.90 -10.61 -7.17
CA ILE A 97 -11.05 -9.87 -5.89
C ILE A 97 -12.12 -8.79 -6.00
N LYS A 98 -12.73 -8.44 -4.87
CA LYS A 98 -13.83 -7.47 -4.80
C LYS A 98 -13.46 -6.15 -4.12
N ASN A 99 -12.33 -6.09 -3.44
CA ASN A 99 -11.90 -4.90 -2.73
C ASN A 99 -10.42 -4.61 -2.97
N ILE A 100 -10.07 -3.34 -3.16
CA ILE A 100 -8.70 -2.84 -3.18
C ILE A 100 -8.58 -1.77 -2.11
N ILE A 101 -7.65 -1.95 -1.17
CA ILE A 101 -7.24 -0.93 -0.21
C ILE A 101 -5.93 -0.33 -0.69
N VAL A 102 -5.88 1.00 -0.83
CA VAL A 102 -4.64 1.77 -1.00
C VAL A 102 -4.31 2.42 0.33
N CYS A 103 -3.22 2.02 0.96
CA CYS A 103 -2.86 2.46 2.30
C CYS A 103 -1.55 3.26 2.29
N GLY A 104 -1.67 4.56 2.60
CA GLY A 104 -0.56 5.42 3.00
C GLY A 104 -0.33 5.36 4.51
N HIS A 105 0.73 6.00 4.98
CA HIS A 105 1.04 6.06 6.41
C HIS A 105 1.82 7.32 6.78
N SER A 106 1.77 7.70 8.05
CA SER A 106 2.51 8.85 8.60
C SER A 106 4.02 8.64 8.58
N ASN A 107 4.78 9.72 8.44
CA ASN A 107 6.25 9.74 8.37
C ASN A 107 6.79 8.79 7.28
N CYS A 108 6.21 8.85 6.09
CA CYS A 108 6.60 8.03 4.95
C CYS A 108 7.89 8.55 4.32
N GLY A 109 8.98 7.81 4.47
CA GLY A 109 10.28 8.19 3.89
C GLY A 109 10.26 8.37 2.37
N GLY A 110 9.39 7.67 1.65
CA GLY A 110 9.21 7.84 0.21
C GLY A 110 8.49 9.13 -0.15
N CYS A 111 7.46 9.53 0.62
CA CYS A 111 6.79 10.83 0.45
C CYS A 111 7.73 11.98 0.81
N GLY A 112 8.46 11.88 1.91
CA GLY A 112 9.51 12.87 2.29
C GLY A 112 10.60 13.00 1.23
N ALA A 113 11.00 11.91 0.58
CA ALA A 113 12.02 11.93 -0.47
C ALA A 113 11.61 12.73 -1.72
N LEU A 114 10.33 13.01 -1.94
CA LEU A 114 9.86 13.91 -3.00
C LEU A 114 10.41 15.33 -2.86
N TYR A 115 10.78 15.75 -1.65
CA TYR A 115 11.29 17.07 -1.33
C TYR A 115 12.81 17.17 -1.33
N LYS A 116 13.51 16.05 -1.46
CA LYS A 116 14.97 16.00 -1.56
C LYS A 116 15.47 16.57 -2.87
N THR A 117 16.68 17.10 -2.83
CA THR A 117 17.41 17.61 -3.98
C THR A 117 17.98 16.49 -4.83
N GLU A 118 18.37 16.77 -6.07
CA GLU A 118 19.05 15.81 -6.94
C GLU A 118 20.34 15.27 -6.31
N GLU A 119 21.11 16.13 -5.61
CA GLU A 119 22.34 15.74 -4.94
C GLU A 119 22.06 14.74 -3.80
N GLU A 120 21.02 14.94 -3.01
CA GLU A 120 20.61 14.00 -1.96
C GLU A 120 20.11 12.66 -2.49
N MET A 121 19.61 12.65 -3.73
CA MET A 121 19.07 11.46 -4.40
C MET A 121 20.05 10.79 -5.36
N LYS A 122 21.26 11.31 -5.54
CA LYS A 122 22.24 10.84 -6.54
C LYS A 122 22.59 9.36 -6.44
N ASP A 123 22.63 8.82 -5.23
CA ASP A 123 22.94 7.41 -4.97
C ASP A 123 21.68 6.50 -5.04
N LEU A 124 20.51 7.05 -5.32
CA LEU A 124 19.23 6.37 -5.37
C LEU A 124 18.51 6.57 -6.72
N PRO A 125 19.15 6.32 -7.88
CA PRO A 125 18.59 6.66 -9.18
C PRO A 125 17.29 5.91 -9.49
N HIS A 126 17.15 4.67 -9.07
CA HIS A 126 15.91 3.90 -9.27
C HIS A 126 14.77 4.41 -8.39
N THR A 127 15.08 4.78 -7.14
CA THR A 127 14.09 5.38 -6.24
C THR A 127 13.62 6.74 -6.76
N ASN A 128 14.55 7.56 -7.21
CA ASN A 128 14.22 8.87 -7.79
C ASN A 128 13.31 8.72 -9.02
N LEU A 129 13.65 7.82 -9.95
CA LEU A 129 12.82 7.53 -11.12
C LEU A 129 11.41 7.02 -10.73
N TRP A 130 11.33 6.19 -9.67
CA TRP A 130 10.07 5.68 -9.16
C TRP A 130 9.20 6.80 -8.57
N LEU A 131 9.80 7.72 -7.83
CA LEU A 131 9.13 8.85 -7.21
C LEU A 131 8.59 9.88 -8.21
N GLU A 132 9.11 9.92 -9.46
CA GLU A 132 8.55 10.77 -10.52
C GLU A 132 7.06 10.51 -10.77
N LEU A 133 6.57 9.30 -10.51
CA LEU A 133 5.14 8.95 -10.60
C LEU A 133 4.27 9.72 -9.59
N SER A 134 4.85 10.17 -8.47
CA SER A 134 4.18 10.99 -7.45
C SER A 134 4.66 12.44 -7.42
N ARG A 135 5.51 12.90 -8.36
CA ARG A 135 5.93 14.30 -8.47
C ARG A 135 4.73 15.28 -8.58
N PRO A 136 3.64 14.95 -9.29
CA PRO A 136 2.44 15.79 -9.32
C PRO A 136 1.83 16.03 -7.93
N VAL A 137 1.94 15.05 -7.00
CA VAL A 137 1.48 15.20 -5.61
C VAL A 137 2.23 16.32 -4.90
N LYS A 138 3.58 16.30 -4.94
CA LYS A 138 4.40 17.38 -4.39
C LYS A 138 3.99 18.76 -4.95
N ASN A 139 3.86 18.86 -6.27
CA ASN A 139 3.52 20.12 -6.91
C ASN A 139 2.16 20.65 -6.43
N ARG A 140 1.17 19.76 -6.29
CA ARG A 140 -0.16 20.09 -5.77
C ARG A 140 -0.09 20.57 -4.31
N VAL A 141 0.64 19.87 -3.45
CA VAL A 141 0.81 20.25 -2.04
C VAL A 141 1.48 21.62 -1.91
N MET A 142 2.54 21.87 -2.68
CA MET A 142 3.23 23.17 -2.69
C MET A 142 2.33 24.34 -3.16
N GLN A 143 1.40 24.08 -4.06
CA GLN A 143 0.40 25.06 -4.49
C GLN A 143 -0.68 25.31 -3.44
N MET A 144 -1.17 24.24 -2.78
CA MET A 144 -2.22 24.34 -1.76
C MET A 144 -1.71 24.95 -0.45
N LEU A 145 -0.47 24.67 -0.10
CA LEU A 145 0.14 25.03 1.19
C LEU A 145 1.49 25.75 1.00
N PRO A 146 1.51 26.93 0.36
CA PRO A 146 2.77 27.63 0.02
C PRO A 146 3.59 28.03 1.26
N ASN A 147 2.93 28.30 2.39
CA ASN A 147 3.54 28.79 3.63
C ASN A 147 3.53 27.74 4.75
N ALA A 148 3.19 26.47 4.45
CA ALA A 148 3.15 25.42 5.45
C ALA A 148 4.54 25.03 5.97
N THR A 149 4.59 24.50 7.17
CA THR A 149 5.76 23.85 7.73
C THR A 149 6.09 22.56 6.98
N ASP A 150 7.28 22.02 7.17
CA ASP A 150 7.66 20.75 6.54
C ASP A 150 6.78 19.61 7.04
N ALA A 151 6.39 19.60 8.33
CA ALA A 151 5.50 18.59 8.90
C ALA A 151 4.08 18.64 8.28
N GLU A 152 3.52 19.83 8.07
CA GLU A 152 2.22 19.99 7.42
C GLU A 152 2.26 19.56 5.94
N ARG A 153 3.36 19.85 5.24
CA ARG A 153 3.56 19.37 3.86
C ARG A 153 3.69 17.87 3.79
N GLU A 154 4.46 17.27 4.70
CA GLU A 154 4.64 15.82 4.75
C GLU A 154 3.29 15.12 4.97
N TRP A 155 2.56 15.52 5.99
CA TRP A 155 1.23 15.00 6.32
C TRP A 155 0.25 15.11 5.14
N MET A 156 0.17 16.29 4.50
CA MET A 156 -0.69 16.50 3.34
C MET A 156 -0.24 15.68 2.12
N THR A 157 1.08 15.55 1.91
CA THR A 157 1.65 14.77 0.81
C THR A 157 1.26 13.29 0.92
N GLU A 158 1.33 12.72 2.11
CA GLU A 158 0.99 11.32 2.36
C GLU A 158 -0.47 11.04 2.04
N GLN A 159 -1.38 11.92 2.44
CA GLN A 159 -2.81 11.79 2.17
C GLN A 159 -3.16 12.01 0.69
N ILE A 160 -2.67 13.08 0.07
CA ILE A 160 -2.91 13.35 -1.35
C ILE A 160 -2.28 12.23 -2.21
N ASN A 161 -1.17 11.63 -1.76
CA ASN A 161 -0.57 10.51 -2.46
C ASN A 161 -1.51 9.29 -2.46
N VAL A 162 -2.22 8.97 -1.37
CA VAL A 162 -3.23 7.90 -1.38
C VAL A 162 -4.29 8.16 -2.46
N VAL A 163 -4.84 9.36 -2.50
CA VAL A 163 -5.84 9.75 -3.51
C VAL A 163 -5.28 9.66 -4.93
N GLN A 164 -4.04 10.10 -5.13
CA GLN A 164 -3.38 9.97 -6.43
C GLN A 164 -3.22 8.52 -6.88
N GLN A 165 -2.91 7.61 -5.95
CA GLN A 165 -2.78 6.19 -6.29
C GLN A 165 -4.12 5.53 -6.59
N ILE A 166 -5.22 5.96 -5.97
CA ILE A 166 -6.58 5.59 -6.37
C ILE A 166 -6.85 6.03 -7.82
N ASN A 167 -6.51 7.27 -8.17
CA ASN A 167 -6.66 7.75 -9.54
C ASN A 167 -5.80 6.95 -10.53
N HIS A 168 -4.60 6.52 -10.14
CA HIS A 168 -3.77 5.64 -10.96
C HIS A 168 -4.41 4.26 -11.17
N LEU A 169 -5.03 3.66 -10.14
CA LEU A 169 -5.79 2.42 -10.27
C LEU A 169 -6.92 2.54 -11.29
N LEU A 170 -7.65 3.65 -11.28
CA LEU A 170 -8.75 3.90 -12.21
C LEU A 170 -8.28 4.11 -13.66
N THR A 171 -6.97 4.23 -13.91
CA THR A 171 -6.44 4.21 -15.29
C THR A 171 -6.38 2.80 -15.89
N TYR A 172 -6.46 1.73 -15.07
CA TYR A 172 -6.48 0.36 -15.54
C TYR A 172 -7.86 0.00 -16.09
N PRO A 173 -8.04 -0.33 -17.37
CA PRO A 173 -9.37 -0.51 -17.98
C PRO A 173 -10.26 -1.52 -17.25
N TYR A 174 -9.69 -2.65 -16.85
CA TYR A 174 -10.40 -3.72 -16.15
C TYR A 174 -10.73 -3.39 -14.68
N VAL A 175 -9.97 -2.47 -14.05
CA VAL A 175 -10.30 -1.93 -12.74
C VAL A 175 -11.45 -0.94 -12.87
N LEU A 176 -11.34 0.02 -13.80
CA LEU A 176 -12.36 1.04 -14.05
C LEU A 176 -13.70 0.40 -14.43
N GLU A 177 -13.69 -0.60 -15.32
CA GLU A 177 -14.90 -1.32 -15.75
C GLU A 177 -15.62 -1.94 -14.55
N ARG A 178 -14.91 -2.70 -13.71
CA ARG A 178 -15.50 -3.35 -12.54
C ARG A 178 -15.93 -2.37 -11.45
N TYR A 179 -15.18 -1.27 -11.28
CA TYR A 179 -15.56 -0.20 -10.36
C TYR A 179 -16.87 0.46 -10.79
N ASN A 180 -17.02 0.79 -12.07
CA ASN A 180 -18.24 1.42 -12.60
C ASN A 180 -19.48 0.48 -12.58
N ASN A 181 -19.26 -0.83 -12.52
CA ASN A 181 -20.31 -1.83 -12.44
C ASN A 181 -20.63 -2.25 -10.99
N ASP A 182 -20.10 -1.57 -9.98
CA ASP A 182 -20.24 -1.91 -8.55
C ASP A 182 -19.74 -3.33 -8.19
N GLU A 183 -18.81 -3.87 -9.00
CA GLU A 183 -18.21 -5.18 -8.79
C GLU A 183 -16.89 -5.12 -8.01
N LEU A 184 -16.31 -3.93 -7.86
CA LEU A 184 -15.03 -3.68 -7.22
C LEU A 184 -15.07 -2.40 -6.40
N ASN A 185 -14.77 -2.50 -5.11
CA ASN A 185 -14.62 -1.36 -4.22
C ASN A 185 -13.15 -0.91 -4.18
N ILE A 186 -12.91 0.40 -4.21
CA ILE A 186 -11.59 1.00 -4.01
C ILE A 186 -11.65 1.89 -2.78
N ILE A 187 -10.78 1.63 -1.81
CA ILE A 187 -10.78 2.23 -0.49
C ILE A 187 -9.42 2.88 -0.26
N GLY A 188 -9.40 4.13 0.19
CA GLY A 188 -8.19 4.85 0.55
C GLY A 188 -8.00 4.91 2.05
N TRP A 189 -6.90 4.36 2.58
CA TRP A 189 -6.57 4.43 4.00
C TRP A 189 -5.33 5.27 4.26
N TYR A 190 -5.34 5.98 5.38
CA TYR A 190 -4.19 6.65 5.95
C TYR A 190 -3.96 6.15 7.37
N TYR A 191 -2.83 5.48 7.59
CA TYR A 191 -2.45 4.88 8.87
C TYR A 191 -1.48 5.78 9.63
N VAL A 192 -1.85 6.20 10.83
CA VAL A 192 -0.99 6.95 11.75
C VAL A 192 -0.20 5.98 12.61
N ILE A 193 1.10 5.86 12.35
CA ILE A 193 1.96 4.86 13.02
C ILE A 193 2.04 5.10 14.53
N GLU A 194 2.04 6.35 14.97
CA GLU A 194 2.20 6.71 16.38
C GLU A 194 1.00 6.34 17.25
N SER A 195 -0.22 6.54 16.73
CA SER A 195 -1.47 6.30 17.47
C SER A 195 -2.13 4.96 17.15
N GLY A 196 -1.78 4.35 16.01
CA GLY A 196 -2.47 3.16 15.49
C GLY A 196 -3.79 3.46 14.78
N GLU A 197 -4.17 4.72 14.69
CA GLU A 197 -5.39 5.14 14.03
C GLU A 197 -5.34 4.93 12.52
N ILE A 198 -6.48 4.54 11.95
CA ILE A 198 -6.65 4.40 10.51
C ILE A 198 -7.80 5.30 10.07
N TYR A 199 -7.53 6.13 9.08
CA TYR A 199 -8.51 7.03 8.49
C TYR A 199 -8.90 6.53 7.11
N ASN A 200 -10.18 6.57 6.79
CA ASN A 200 -10.74 6.23 5.48
C ASN A 200 -11.01 7.50 4.67
N TYR A 201 -10.61 7.50 3.41
CA TYR A 201 -10.92 8.58 2.49
C TYR A 201 -12.39 8.53 2.06
N ASP A 202 -13.14 9.53 2.43
CA ASP A 202 -14.50 9.75 1.96
C ASP A 202 -14.45 10.52 0.63
N VAL A 203 -14.85 9.86 -0.45
CA VAL A 203 -14.79 10.43 -1.82
C VAL A 203 -15.77 11.60 -1.98
N ASP A 204 -16.94 11.52 -1.34
CA ASP A 204 -17.97 12.55 -1.46
C ASP A 204 -17.60 13.83 -0.67
N LYS A 205 -16.96 13.64 0.47
CA LYS A 205 -16.51 14.75 1.33
C LYS A 205 -15.12 15.27 0.94
N GLY A 206 -14.29 14.45 0.31
CA GLY A 206 -12.95 14.82 -0.13
C GLY A 206 -11.89 14.88 0.96
N TYR A 207 -12.11 14.25 2.12
CA TYR A 207 -11.16 14.19 3.23
C TYR A 207 -11.16 12.82 3.92
N PHE A 208 -10.19 12.60 4.82
CA PHE A 208 -10.03 11.36 5.58
C PHE A 208 -10.77 11.45 6.91
N GLU A 209 -11.57 10.44 7.23
CA GLU A 209 -12.29 10.28 8.50
C GLU A 209 -11.77 9.08 9.28
N LEU A 210 -11.68 9.21 10.59
CA LEU A 210 -11.28 8.10 11.47
C LEU A 210 -12.25 6.93 11.31
N ILE A 211 -11.71 5.72 11.14
CA ILE A 211 -12.51 4.50 11.18
C ILE A 211 -12.86 4.22 12.64
N GLU A 212 -14.13 4.33 12.98
CA GLU A 212 -14.69 4.01 14.28
C GLU A 212 -15.49 2.70 14.22
N GLU A 213 -15.75 2.08 15.37
CA GLU A 213 -16.64 0.93 15.43
C GLU A 213 -18.02 1.33 14.89
N THR A 214 -18.49 0.63 13.88
CA THR A 214 -19.89 0.75 13.44
C THR A 214 -20.80 0.23 14.56
N GLN A 215 -21.59 1.11 15.14
CA GLN A 215 -22.62 0.76 16.12
C GLN A 215 -23.65 -0.20 15.54
#